data_b9afb4e66ee17a72f955da5ade4e92db
#
_entry.id   b9afb4e66ee17a72f955da5ade4e92db
#
_cell.length_a   1.000
_cell.length_b   1.000
_cell.length_c   1.000
_cell.angle_alpha   90.00
_cell.angle_beta   90.00
_cell.angle_gamma   90.00
#
_symmetry.space_group_name_H-M   'P 1'
#
loop_
_entity.id
_entity.type
_entity.pdbx_description
1 polymer ?
#
loop_
_entity_poly.entity_id
_entity_poly.type
_entity_poly.pdbx_seq_one_letter_code
_entity_poly.pdbx_strand_id
1 'polypeptide(L)'
;MSGTRRTGIAARLLVAMVVVLASATLVAWAVASVVGPALFHQHMAAAHHGPGTAVEHAELAFSSASTVTLAAALGAAAVTALLASTVLARRIGTSLGALSAAAGQVAAGRFDIRLDRPGAGSEFDDLADAFNAMAERLRRDDEQRRRLMSDVAHELRTPVATIVAYVDALEDGVQELDPRTVDVLRAQASRLTRLSTDLAAVAHAEGGGLVLDRRPVAAGDLGAAAVAGVQARAAENGVEVEACVPAGLPPVVVDVDRVGQVLANLLDNAVRHTAPRGRVVVTAEAAPLGVRLRVDDDGEGIAPEHVPHVFERFYRVDTARDRSHGGSGIGLAVVKALTEAHGGRAGVSSDGPGRGARFWVDLPADR
;
A
#
# COMPACT_ATOMS: atom_id res chain seq x y z
N MET A 1 29.27 -14.33 -1.28
CA MET A 1 28.56 -13.24 -0.57
C MET A 1 28.48 -13.62 0.90
N SER A 2 29.39 -13.13 1.71
CA SER A 2 29.49 -13.42 3.15
C SER A 2 28.36 -12.68 3.87
N GLY A 3 27.35 -13.40 4.30
CA GLY A 3 26.32 -12.88 5.19
C GLY A 3 26.94 -12.52 6.55
N THR A 4 27.21 -11.26 6.77
CA THR A 4 27.50 -10.75 8.12
C THR A 4 26.30 -11.07 9.00
N ARG A 5 26.48 -12.00 9.95
CA ARG A 5 25.47 -12.32 10.96
C ARG A 5 25.12 -11.02 11.68
N ARG A 6 23.91 -10.52 11.45
CA ARG A 6 23.37 -9.36 12.15
C ARG A 6 23.26 -9.71 13.63
N THR A 7 24.05 -9.05 14.46
CA THR A 7 24.01 -9.28 15.92
C THR A 7 22.89 -8.49 16.53
N GLY A 8 21.93 -9.19 17.14
CA GLY A 8 20.82 -8.59 17.89
C GLY A 8 21.29 -7.87 19.17
N ILE A 9 20.37 -7.12 19.78
CA ILE A 9 20.59 -6.43 21.05
C ILE A 9 20.99 -7.43 22.14
N ALA A 10 20.35 -8.61 22.18
CA ALA A 10 20.67 -9.66 23.14
C ALA A 10 22.15 -10.13 23.04
N ALA A 11 22.66 -10.32 21.82
CA ALA A 11 24.04 -10.69 21.60
C ALA A 11 25.02 -9.59 22.05
N ARG A 12 24.68 -8.32 21.81
CA ARG A 12 25.49 -7.18 22.26
C ARG A 12 25.51 -7.02 23.78
N LEU A 13 24.37 -7.22 24.44
CA LEU A 13 24.27 -7.25 25.90
C LEU A 13 25.12 -8.39 26.46
N LEU A 14 25.08 -9.58 25.86
CA LEU A 14 25.89 -10.71 26.28
C LEU A 14 27.38 -10.42 26.12
N VAL A 15 27.80 -9.82 25.02
CA VAL A 15 29.16 -9.38 24.79
C VAL A 15 29.61 -8.36 25.85
N ALA A 16 28.77 -7.36 26.14
CA ALA A 16 29.06 -6.37 27.17
C ALA A 16 29.21 -7.01 28.55
N MET A 17 28.35 -7.98 28.90
CA MET A 17 28.46 -8.73 30.16
C MET A 17 29.74 -9.57 30.25
N VAL A 18 30.11 -10.24 29.14
CA VAL A 18 31.37 -10.99 29.08
C VAL A 18 32.57 -10.05 29.25
N VAL A 19 32.55 -8.86 28.62
CA VAL A 19 33.64 -7.88 28.78
C VAL A 19 33.74 -7.37 30.22
N VAL A 20 32.62 -7.12 30.88
CA VAL A 20 32.64 -6.74 32.33
C VAL A 20 33.22 -7.82 33.20
N LEU A 21 32.79 -9.07 33.00
CA LEU A 21 33.37 -10.22 33.76
C LEU A 21 34.83 -10.43 33.48
N ALA A 22 35.25 -10.39 32.22
CA ALA A 22 36.66 -10.55 31.84
C ALA A 22 37.53 -9.42 32.40
N SER A 23 37.09 -8.17 32.39
CA SER A 23 37.83 -7.04 32.96
C SER A 23 37.97 -7.17 34.48
N ALA A 24 36.89 -7.55 35.18
CA ALA A 24 36.94 -7.78 36.64
C ALA A 24 37.92 -8.91 37.00
N THR A 25 37.87 -10.04 36.27
CA THR A 25 38.77 -11.17 36.48
C THR A 25 40.22 -10.79 36.21
N LEU A 26 40.49 -10.06 35.12
CA LEU A 26 41.86 -9.62 34.77
C LEU A 26 42.43 -8.68 35.83
N VAL A 27 41.63 -7.71 36.31
CA VAL A 27 42.06 -6.78 37.36
C VAL A 27 42.29 -7.53 38.67
N ALA A 28 41.39 -8.43 39.06
CA ALA A 28 41.57 -9.26 40.25
C ALA A 28 42.87 -10.07 40.21
N TRP A 29 43.16 -10.70 39.07
CA TRP A 29 44.38 -11.47 38.85
C TRP A 29 45.61 -10.57 38.89
N ALA A 30 45.61 -9.41 38.25
CA ALA A 30 46.74 -8.49 38.23
C ALA A 30 47.04 -7.92 39.63
N VAL A 31 45.99 -7.53 40.40
CA VAL A 31 46.14 -7.04 41.77
C VAL A 31 46.62 -8.15 42.69
N ALA A 32 46.08 -9.35 42.61
CA ALA A 32 46.52 -10.50 43.41
C ALA A 32 47.99 -10.89 43.15
N SER A 33 48.42 -10.82 41.88
CA SER A 33 49.83 -11.19 41.54
C SER A 33 50.87 -10.14 41.89
N VAL A 34 50.50 -8.85 41.96
CA VAL A 34 51.42 -7.75 42.23
C VAL A 34 51.36 -7.30 43.71
N VAL A 35 50.13 -7.04 44.21
CA VAL A 35 49.90 -6.49 45.57
C VAL A 35 49.93 -7.58 46.63
N GLY A 36 49.48 -8.79 46.32
CA GLY A 36 49.42 -9.91 47.24
C GLY A 36 50.81 -10.24 47.85
N PRO A 37 51.83 -10.51 47.03
CA PRO A 37 53.19 -10.79 47.54
C PRO A 37 53.77 -9.62 48.33
N ALA A 38 53.58 -8.38 47.90
CA ALA A 38 54.07 -7.19 48.58
C ALA A 38 53.45 -7.02 50.00
N LEU A 39 52.14 -7.17 50.13
CA LEU A 39 51.47 -7.12 51.44
C LEU A 39 51.86 -8.30 52.32
N PHE A 40 52.01 -9.50 51.76
CA PHE A 40 52.48 -10.66 52.51
C PHE A 40 53.91 -10.44 53.11
N HIS A 41 54.84 -9.95 52.30
CA HIS A 41 56.21 -9.67 52.76
C HIS A 41 56.23 -8.54 53.84
N GLN A 42 55.43 -7.48 53.70
CA GLN A 42 55.29 -6.42 54.70
C GLN A 42 54.83 -6.97 56.04
N HIS A 43 53.80 -7.77 56.09
CA HIS A 43 53.23 -8.31 57.33
C HIS A 43 54.20 -9.38 57.95
N MET A 44 54.88 -10.19 57.16
CA MET A 44 55.81 -11.12 57.62
C MET A 44 57.11 -10.45 58.19
N ALA A 45 57.56 -9.38 57.60
CA ALA A 45 58.64 -8.56 58.16
C ALA A 45 58.24 -7.92 59.50
N ALA A 46 57.05 -7.47 59.67
CA ALA A 46 56.47 -6.93 60.94
C ALA A 46 56.39 -8.02 62.03
N ALA A 47 56.11 -9.28 61.65
CA ALA A 47 56.06 -10.41 62.58
C ALA A 47 57.42 -10.73 63.32
N HIS A 48 58.53 -10.33 62.77
CA HIS A 48 59.84 -10.50 63.39
C HIS A 48 60.16 -9.50 64.51
N HIS A 49 59.35 -8.41 64.63
CA HIS A 49 59.62 -7.30 65.55
C HIS A 49 58.43 -6.92 66.45
N GLY A 50 57.27 -7.65 66.36
CA GLY A 50 56.04 -7.30 67.07
C GLY A 50 55.49 -8.45 67.92
N PRO A 51 54.56 -8.13 68.85
CA PRO A 51 53.81 -9.13 69.63
C PRO A 51 52.76 -9.78 68.72
N GLY A 52 52.83 -11.10 68.52
CA GLY A 52 51.83 -11.87 67.75
C GLY A 52 52.43 -13.15 67.21
N THR A 53 51.62 -14.13 66.92
CA THR A 53 52.12 -15.39 66.31
C THR A 53 52.25 -15.22 64.76
N ALA A 54 53.19 -15.98 64.17
CA ALA A 54 53.31 -15.94 62.68
C ALA A 54 52.03 -16.25 61.92
N VAL A 55 51.10 -16.99 62.50
CA VAL A 55 49.81 -17.33 61.97
C VAL A 55 48.90 -16.11 61.92
N GLU A 56 48.86 -15.29 62.99
CA GLU A 56 48.04 -14.05 63.06
C GLU A 56 48.47 -13.04 61.98
N HIS A 57 49.77 -12.87 61.78
CA HIS A 57 50.31 -11.99 60.73
C HIS A 57 50.05 -12.52 59.31
N ALA A 58 50.03 -13.82 59.10
CA ALA A 58 49.68 -14.44 57.85
C ALA A 58 48.18 -14.28 57.52
N GLU A 59 47.29 -14.41 58.52
CA GLU A 59 45.84 -14.17 58.37
C GLU A 59 45.54 -12.71 58.04
N LEU A 60 46.20 -11.76 58.72
CA LEU A 60 46.09 -10.34 58.43
C LEU A 60 46.55 -9.97 57.03
N ALA A 61 47.68 -10.54 56.60
CA ALA A 61 48.19 -10.35 55.24
C ALA A 61 47.23 -10.89 54.19
N PHE A 62 46.68 -12.08 54.42
CA PHE A 62 45.71 -12.71 53.50
C PHE A 62 44.40 -11.91 53.45
N SER A 63 43.86 -11.50 54.58
CA SER A 63 42.68 -10.70 54.70
C SER A 63 42.83 -9.33 53.97
N SER A 64 43.94 -8.64 54.21
CA SER A 64 44.25 -7.35 53.56
C SER A 64 44.40 -7.49 52.05
N ALA A 65 45.16 -8.51 51.55
CA ALA A 65 45.36 -8.79 50.15
C ALA A 65 44.03 -9.15 49.45
N SER A 66 43.22 -9.98 50.11
CA SER A 66 41.90 -10.38 49.60
C SER A 66 40.95 -9.20 49.49
N THR A 67 40.91 -8.33 50.52
CA THR A 67 40.05 -7.14 50.52
C THR A 67 40.43 -6.15 49.42
N VAL A 68 41.72 -5.84 49.26
CA VAL A 68 42.21 -4.96 48.18
C VAL A 68 41.94 -5.55 46.78
N THR A 69 42.16 -6.84 46.61
CA THR A 69 41.90 -7.53 45.33
C THR A 69 40.41 -7.48 44.98
N LEU A 70 39.56 -7.79 45.96
CA LEU A 70 38.14 -7.78 45.74
C LEU A 70 37.63 -6.35 45.45
N ALA A 71 38.08 -5.34 46.23
CA ALA A 71 37.71 -3.95 46.01
C ALA A 71 38.10 -3.44 44.60
N ALA A 72 39.34 -3.77 44.17
CA ALA A 72 39.82 -3.42 42.85
C ALA A 72 39.02 -4.10 41.73
N ALA A 73 38.72 -5.40 41.88
CA ALA A 73 37.92 -6.15 40.94
C ALA A 73 36.51 -5.59 40.82
N LEU A 74 35.84 -5.31 41.95
CA LEU A 74 34.49 -4.69 41.98
C LEU A 74 34.52 -3.29 41.40
N GLY A 75 35.53 -2.49 41.68
CA GLY A 75 35.70 -1.15 41.10
C GLY A 75 35.84 -1.18 39.58
N ALA A 76 36.68 -2.08 39.07
CA ALA A 76 36.87 -2.27 37.62
C ALA A 76 35.58 -2.76 36.94
N ALA A 77 34.87 -3.71 37.56
CA ALA A 77 33.60 -4.20 37.06
C ALA A 77 32.55 -3.07 37.01
N ALA A 78 32.43 -2.25 38.08
CA ALA A 78 31.51 -1.14 38.16
C ALA A 78 31.80 -0.09 37.06
N VAL A 79 33.05 0.31 36.88
CA VAL A 79 33.45 1.27 35.83
C VAL A 79 33.15 0.73 34.45
N THR A 80 33.53 -0.52 34.16
CA THR A 80 33.27 -1.13 32.83
C THR A 80 31.77 -1.29 32.56
N ALA A 81 30.98 -1.70 33.54
CA ALA A 81 29.53 -1.82 33.45
C ALA A 81 28.87 -0.46 33.21
N LEU A 82 29.33 0.60 33.91
CA LEU A 82 28.81 1.95 33.72
C LEU A 82 29.10 2.49 32.31
N LEU A 83 30.34 2.27 31.81
CA LEU A 83 30.70 2.67 30.44
C LEU A 83 29.89 1.91 29.38
N ALA A 84 29.76 0.59 29.51
CA ALA A 84 28.98 -0.23 28.61
C ALA A 84 27.50 0.19 28.62
N SER A 85 26.92 0.40 29.80
CA SER A 85 25.53 0.83 29.98
C SER A 85 25.28 2.22 29.38
N THR A 86 26.16 3.18 29.60
CA THR A 86 26.02 4.54 29.04
C THR A 86 26.11 4.56 27.52
N VAL A 87 27.03 3.78 26.92
CA VAL A 87 27.14 3.65 25.46
C VAL A 87 25.88 3.03 24.87
N LEU A 88 25.38 1.97 25.49
CA LEU A 88 24.17 1.28 25.02
C LEU A 88 22.93 2.18 25.19
N ALA A 89 22.76 2.82 26.36
CA ALA A 89 21.64 3.72 26.61
C ALA A 89 21.60 4.90 25.62
N ARG A 90 22.77 5.49 25.31
CA ARG A 90 22.87 6.56 24.30
C ARG A 90 22.49 6.06 22.91
N ARG A 91 22.96 4.89 22.49
CA ARG A 91 22.63 4.32 21.17
C ARG A 91 21.15 4.01 21.03
N ILE A 92 20.55 3.41 22.06
CA ILE A 92 19.09 3.15 22.08
C ILE A 92 18.30 4.47 22.07
N GLY A 93 18.70 5.41 22.92
CA GLY A 93 18.02 6.71 23.03
C GLY A 93 18.06 7.51 21.72
N THR A 94 19.21 7.55 21.04
CA THR A 94 19.30 8.22 19.74
C THR A 94 18.45 7.55 18.65
N SER A 95 18.43 6.21 18.61
CA SER A 95 17.62 5.44 17.63
C SER A 95 16.11 5.65 17.87
N LEU A 96 15.66 5.60 19.11
CA LEU A 96 14.26 5.86 19.46
C LEU A 96 13.87 7.32 19.22
N GLY A 97 14.77 8.26 19.53
CA GLY A 97 14.55 9.69 19.25
C GLY A 97 14.39 9.97 17.76
N ALA A 98 15.23 9.36 16.91
CA ALA A 98 15.12 9.48 15.45
C ALA A 98 13.79 8.89 14.94
N LEU A 99 13.39 7.72 15.43
CA LEU A 99 12.12 7.10 15.09
C LEU A 99 10.92 7.98 15.51
N SER A 100 10.94 8.50 16.73
CA SER A 100 9.89 9.38 17.23
C SER A 100 9.77 10.67 16.41
N ALA A 101 10.90 11.29 16.06
CA ALA A 101 10.93 12.47 15.21
C ALA A 101 10.39 12.18 13.81
N ALA A 102 10.79 11.05 13.20
CA ALA A 102 10.29 10.61 11.89
C ALA A 102 8.79 10.30 11.93
N ALA A 103 8.29 9.63 12.98
CA ALA A 103 6.87 9.38 13.17
C ALA A 103 6.06 10.67 13.31
N GLY A 104 6.59 11.67 14.02
CA GLY A 104 5.98 13.00 14.12
C GLY A 104 5.89 13.70 12.76
N GLN A 105 6.89 13.52 11.89
CA GLN A 105 6.86 14.10 10.54
C GLN A 105 5.85 13.38 9.63
N VAL A 106 5.76 12.05 9.72
CA VAL A 106 4.73 11.26 9.01
C VAL A 106 3.33 11.68 9.46
N ALA A 107 3.11 11.87 10.76
CA ALA A 107 1.85 12.38 11.32
C ALA A 107 1.50 13.79 10.81
N ALA A 108 2.51 14.62 10.49
CA ALA A 108 2.34 15.94 9.86
C ALA A 108 2.17 15.88 8.31
N GLY A 109 2.00 14.70 7.73
CA GLY A 109 1.79 14.53 6.29
C GLY A 109 3.07 14.56 5.44
N ARG A 110 4.25 14.46 6.04
CA ARG A 110 5.53 14.37 5.32
C ARG A 110 5.95 12.92 5.21
N PHE A 111 5.71 12.29 4.06
CA PHE A 111 5.93 10.87 3.81
C PHE A 111 7.25 10.55 3.06
N ASP A 112 8.00 11.57 2.68
CA ASP A 112 9.29 11.46 1.96
C ASP A 112 10.48 11.10 2.85
N ILE A 113 10.22 10.89 4.16
CA ILE A 113 11.24 10.62 5.16
C ILE A 113 11.72 9.18 5.06
N ARG A 114 13.03 9.03 5.28
CA ARG A 114 13.69 7.73 5.40
C ARG A 114 14.53 7.69 6.66
N LEU A 115 14.42 6.59 7.38
CA LEU A 115 15.30 6.27 8.48
C LEU A 115 16.46 5.42 7.96
N ASP A 116 17.68 5.87 8.25
CA ASP A 116 18.86 5.03 8.05
C ASP A 116 18.83 3.89 9.08
N ARG A 117 19.49 2.77 8.74
CA ARG A 117 19.68 1.68 9.69
C ARG A 117 20.64 2.14 10.79
N PRO A 118 20.20 2.23 12.04
CA PRO A 118 21.02 2.83 13.10
C PRO A 118 22.19 1.94 13.52
N GLY A 119 22.22 0.69 13.07
CA GLY A 119 23.26 -0.28 13.47
C GLY A 119 23.31 -0.52 14.98
N ALA A 120 22.23 -0.24 15.71
CA ALA A 120 22.12 -0.45 17.16
C ALA A 120 21.76 -1.91 17.52
N GLY A 121 21.36 -2.70 16.56
CA GLY A 121 20.99 -4.11 16.64
C GLY A 121 20.08 -4.46 15.46
N SER A 122 19.96 -5.76 15.13
CA SER A 122 19.07 -6.22 14.04
C SER A 122 17.64 -5.77 14.23
N GLU A 123 17.18 -5.71 15.47
CA GLU A 123 15.81 -5.34 15.84
C GLU A 123 15.52 -3.87 15.49
N PHE A 124 16.47 -2.96 15.63
CA PHE A 124 16.33 -1.58 15.24
C PHE A 124 16.44 -1.38 13.73
N ASP A 125 17.28 -2.18 13.06
CA ASP A 125 17.38 -2.17 11.60
C ASP A 125 16.07 -2.67 10.96
N ASP A 126 15.47 -3.74 11.49
CA ASP A 126 14.19 -4.28 11.04
C ASP A 126 13.03 -3.29 11.29
N LEU A 127 13.07 -2.58 12.42
CA LEU A 127 12.09 -1.53 12.74
C LEU A 127 12.22 -0.33 11.78
N ALA A 128 13.44 0.09 11.43
CA ALA A 128 13.68 1.14 10.45
C ALA A 128 13.18 0.72 9.06
N ASP A 129 13.43 -0.53 8.65
CA ASP A 129 12.96 -1.07 7.38
C ASP A 129 11.42 -1.13 7.32
N ALA A 130 10.76 -1.59 8.40
CA ALA A 130 9.30 -1.62 8.51
C ALA A 130 8.69 -0.20 8.48
N PHE A 131 9.30 0.76 9.18
CA PHE A 131 8.90 2.16 9.15
C PHE A 131 9.00 2.75 7.74
N ASN A 132 10.13 2.52 7.05
CA ASN A 132 10.34 3.00 5.69
C ASN A 132 9.33 2.41 4.71
N ALA A 133 9.00 1.13 4.85
CA ALA A 133 7.96 0.47 4.04
C ALA A 133 6.58 1.09 4.28
N MET A 134 6.24 1.40 5.53
CA MET A 134 4.99 2.09 5.89
C MET A 134 4.96 3.52 5.32
N ALA A 135 6.02 4.31 5.51
CA ALA A 135 6.11 5.67 4.99
C ALA A 135 5.98 5.70 3.45
N GLU A 136 6.63 4.75 2.75
CA GLU A 136 6.52 4.61 1.31
C GLU A 136 5.10 4.25 0.85
N ARG A 137 4.38 3.42 1.60
CA ARG A 137 2.98 3.10 1.32
C ARG A 137 2.10 4.34 1.48
N LEU A 138 2.24 5.07 2.60
CA LEU A 138 1.48 6.29 2.85
C LEU A 138 1.77 7.37 1.79
N ARG A 139 3.03 7.50 1.35
CA ARG A 139 3.41 8.42 0.27
C ARG A 139 2.68 8.09 -1.04
N ARG A 140 2.65 6.81 -1.43
CA ARG A 140 1.94 6.35 -2.63
C ARG A 140 0.44 6.61 -2.54
N ASP A 141 -0.16 6.32 -1.38
CA ASP A 141 -1.60 6.53 -1.15
C ASP A 141 -1.94 8.04 -1.22
N ASP A 142 -1.11 8.93 -0.65
CA ASP A 142 -1.30 10.39 -0.71
C ASP A 142 -1.13 10.93 -2.14
N GLU A 143 -0.10 10.47 -2.87
CA GLU A 143 0.10 10.85 -4.27
C GLU A 143 -1.06 10.40 -5.16
N GLN A 144 -1.56 9.18 -4.96
CA GLN A 144 -2.71 8.66 -5.68
C GLN A 144 -3.96 9.49 -5.39
N ARG A 145 -4.19 9.84 -4.12
CA ARG A 145 -5.28 10.72 -3.71
C ARG A 145 -5.19 12.12 -4.32
N ARG A 146 -3.99 12.72 -4.32
CA ARG A 146 -3.77 14.05 -4.93
C ARG A 146 -4.00 14.03 -6.44
N ARG A 147 -3.52 13.01 -7.15
CA ARG A 147 -3.79 12.83 -8.58
C ARG A 147 -5.30 12.72 -8.83
N LEU A 148 -6.00 11.87 -8.08
CA LEU A 148 -7.45 11.72 -8.18
C LEU A 148 -8.17 13.07 -8.04
N MET A 149 -7.82 13.89 -7.03
CA MET A 149 -8.46 15.19 -6.82
C MET A 149 -8.17 16.18 -7.96
N SER A 150 -6.96 16.15 -8.49
CA SER A 150 -6.57 16.97 -9.65
C SER A 150 -7.38 16.60 -10.90
N ASP A 151 -7.48 15.30 -11.17
CA ASP A 151 -8.17 14.77 -12.35
C ASP A 151 -9.68 15.02 -12.27
N VAL A 152 -10.27 14.82 -11.09
CA VAL A 152 -11.69 15.16 -10.82
C VAL A 152 -11.95 16.65 -11.05
N ALA A 153 -11.08 17.52 -10.52
CA ALA A 153 -11.23 18.97 -10.71
C ALA A 153 -11.15 19.35 -12.20
N HIS A 154 -10.31 18.68 -12.97
CA HIS A 154 -10.17 18.93 -14.41
C HIS A 154 -11.43 18.47 -15.17
N GLU A 155 -11.92 17.25 -14.89
CA GLU A 155 -13.10 16.66 -15.55
C GLU A 155 -14.42 17.35 -15.17
N LEU A 156 -14.50 17.97 -13.98
CA LEU A 156 -15.63 18.81 -13.59
C LEU A 156 -15.60 20.18 -14.26
N ARG A 157 -14.42 20.79 -14.44
CA ARG A 157 -14.26 22.13 -14.98
C ARG A 157 -14.81 22.23 -16.41
N THR A 158 -14.54 21.24 -17.24
CA THR A 158 -14.92 21.27 -18.67
C THR A 158 -16.44 21.34 -18.88
N PRO A 159 -17.29 20.43 -18.33
CA PRO A 159 -18.74 20.51 -18.50
C PRO A 159 -19.35 21.75 -17.85
N VAL A 160 -18.82 22.18 -16.68
CA VAL A 160 -19.26 23.43 -16.02
C VAL A 160 -18.95 24.64 -16.90
N ALA A 161 -17.74 24.75 -17.44
CA ALA A 161 -17.38 25.86 -18.34
C ALA A 161 -18.26 25.89 -19.60
N THR A 162 -18.62 24.72 -20.15
CA THR A 162 -19.53 24.64 -21.28
C THR A 162 -20.92 25.15 -20.89
N ILE A 163 -21.45 24.72 -19.73
CA ILE A 163 -22.78 25.19 -19.26
C ILE A 163 -22.76 26.71 -19.08
N VAL A 164 -21.72 27.25 -18.40
CA VAL A 164 -21.61 28.70 -18.18
C VAL A 164 -21.54 29.46 -19.52
N ALA A 165 -20.70 28.99 -20.47
CA ALA A 165 -20.61 29.67 -21.78
C ALA A 165 -21.92 29.67 -22.56
N TYR A 166 -22.75 28.62 -22.46
CA TYR A 166 -24.06 28.59 -23.07
C TYR A 166 -25.09 29.53 -22.36
N VAL A 167 -25.00 29.62 -21.03
CA VAL A 167 -25.82 30.53 -20.24
C VAL A 167 -25.47 31.99 -20.57
N ASP A 168 -24.18 32.33 -20.58
CA ASP A 168 -23.71 33.67 -20.93
C ASP A 168 -24.15 34.06 -22.37
N ALA A 169 -24.02 33.12 -23.33
CA ALA A 169 -24.47 33.34 -24.71
C ALA A 169 -25.98 33.52 -24.85
N LEU A 170 -26.75 32.86 -23.99
CA LEU A 170 -28.23 33.09 -23.92
C LEU A 170 -28.57 34.45 -23.32
N GLU A 171 -27.87 34.88 -22.25
CA GLU A 171 -28.03 36.19 -21.61
C GLU A 171 -27.68 37.33 -22.57
N ASP A 172 -26.56 37.15 -23.33
CA ASP A 172 -26.12 38.16 -24.33
C ASP A 172 -26.95 38.15 -25.61
N GLY A 173 -27.94 37.26 -25.77
CA GLY A 173 -28.75 37.11 -26.96
C GLY A 173 -28.02 36.61 -28.21
N VAL A 174 -26.80 36.06 -28.03
CA VAL A 174 -25.99 35.46 -29.10
C VAL A 174 -26.48 34.04 -29.44
N GLN A 175 -27.03 33.33 -28.46
CA GLN A 175 -27.62 31.99 -28.60
C GLN A 175 -29.11 32.04 -28.23
N GLU A 176 -29.92 31.28 -28.95
CA GLU A 176 -31.34 31.09 -28.59
C GLU A 176 -31.52 29.79 -27.77
N LEU A 177 -32.59 29.79 -26.93
CA LEU A 177 -32.99 28.59 -26.21
C LEU A 177 -33.74 27.65 -27.15
N ASP A 178 -33.05 27.08 -28.09
CA ASP A 178 -33.54 26.10 -29.04
C ASP A 178 -33.39 24.65 -28.53
N PRO A 179 -33.98 23.63 -29.16
CA PRO A 179 -33.84 22.24 -28.77
C PRO A 179 -32.37 21.77 -28.71
N ARG A 180 -31.49 22.27 -29.58
CA ARG A 180 -30.06 21.91 -29.59
C ARG A 180 -29.32 22.43 -28.35
N THR A 181 -29.59 23.69 -27.98
CA THR A 181 -29.05 24.31 -26.76
C THR A 181 -29.49 23.53 -25.53
N VAL A 182 -30.77 23.18 -25.43
CA VAL A 182 -31.33 22.37 -24.34
C VAL A 182 -30.64 20.98 -24.29
N ASP A 183 -30.42 20.34 -25.44
CA ASP A 183 -29.78 19.02 -25.52
C ASP A 183 -28.33 19.10 -25.09
N VAL A 184 -27.58 20.13 -25.46
CA VAL A 184 -26.22 20.35 -25.01
C VAL A 184 -26.16 20.51 -23.48
N LEU A 185 -26.99 21.39 -22.92
CA LEU A 185 -27.05 21.62 -21.47
C LEU A 185 -27.42 20.33 -20.71
N ARG A 186 -28.41 19.59 -21.21
CA ARG A 186 -28.84 18.31 -20.63
C ARG A 186 -27.74 17.27 -20.71
N ALA A 187 -27.00 17.19 -21.82
CA ALA A 187 -25.86 16.27 -21.97
C ALA A 187 -24.77 16.60 -20.97
N GLN A 188 -24.41 17.88 -20.74
CA GLN A 188 -23.40 18.26 -19.74
C GLN A 188 -23.87 17.98 -18.30
N ALA A 189 -25.13 18.25 -17.97
CA ALA A 189 -25.68 17.90 -16.65
C ALA A 189 -25.67 16.39 -16.40
N SER A 190 -26.07 15.59 -17.39
CA SER A 190 -26.02 14.12 -17.33
C SER A 190 -24.58 13.59 -17.18
N ARG A 191 -23.62 14.25 -17.83
CA ARG A 191 -22.20 13.93 -17.67
C ARG A 191 -21.71 14.17 -16.25
N LEU A 192 -22.07 15.31 -15.63
CA LEU A 192 -21.74 15.63 -14.25
C LEU A 192 -22.34 14.62 -13.26
N THR A 193 -23.61 14.25 -13.46
CA THR A 193 -24.29 13.24 -12.63
C THR A 193 -23.58 11.89 -12.70
N ARG A 194 -23.25 11.43 -13.90
CA ARG A 194 -22.50 10.17 -14.08
C ARG A 194 -21.12 10.23 -13.40
N LEU A 195 -20.36 11.32 -13.62
CA LEU A 195 -19.06 11.50 -13.00
C LEU A 195 -19.14 11.44 -11.47
N SER A 196 -20.14 12.08 -10.87
CA SER A 196 -20.40 12.04 -9.42
C SER A 196 -20.69 10.62 -8.92
N THR A 197 -21.56 9.88 -9.64
CA THR A 197 -21.92 8.50 -9.29
C THR A 197 -20.72 7.55 -9.42
N ASP A 198 -19.95 7.67 -10.49
CA ASP A 198 -18.76 6.85 -10.74
C ASP A 198 -17.68 7.12 -9.69
N LEU A 199 -17.46 8.39 -9.34
CA LEU A 199 -16.49 8.77 -8.30
C LEU A 199 -16.91 8.22 -6.94
N ALA A 200 -18.19 8.30 -6.58
CA ALA A 200 -18.71 7.73 -5.35
C ALA A 200 -18.51 6.19 -5.30
N ALA A 201 -18.78 5.51 -6.42
CA ALA A 201 -18.59 4.05 -6.51
C ALA A 201 -17.12 3.65 -6.29
N VAL A 202 -16.17 4.36 -6.93
CA VAL A 202 -14.74 4.11 -6.77
C VAL A 202 -14.28 4.42 -5.35
N ALA A 203 -14.67 5.57 -4.79
CA ALA A 203 -14.28 5.97 -3.44
C ALA A 203 -14.75 4.98 -2.36
N HIS A 204 -16.00 4.48 -2.48
CA HIS A 204 -16.52 3.48 -1.55
C HIS A 204 -15.86 2.10 -1.72
N ALA A 205 -15.59 1.68 -2.95
CA ALA A 205 -14.96 0.39 -3.21
C ALA A 205 -13.52 0.34 -2.66
N GLU A 206 -12.75 1.42 -2.82
CA GLU A 206 -11.36 1.49 -2.35
C GLU A 206 -11.23 1.73 -0.85
N GLY A 207 -12.17 2.47 -0.26
CA GLY A 207 -12.21 2.70 1.19
C GLY A 207 -12.58 1.47 2.01
N GLY A 208 -12.88 0.33 1.37
CA GLY A 208 -13.33 -0.89 2.05
C GLY A 208 -14.70 -0.74 2.73
N GLY A 209 -15.40 0.38 2.51
CA GLY A 209 -16.69 0.69 3.12
C GLY A 209 -17.90 0.27 2.27
N LEU A 210 -17.70 -0.39 1.13
CA LEU A 210 -18.79 -0.82 0.27
C LEU A 210 -19.49 -2.04 0.88
N VAL A 211 -20.66 -1.82 1.46
CA VAL A 211 -21.56 -2.90 1.89
C VAL A 211 -22.29 -3.40 0.64
N LEU A 212 -22.04 -4.67 0.26
CA LEU A 212 -22.65 -5.33 -0.88
C LEU A 212 -23.85 -6.16 -0.44
N ASP A 213 -25.00 -5.98 -1.10
CA ASP A 213 -26.17 -6.85 -0.97
C ASP A 213 -26.02 -8.06 -1.92
N ARG A 214 -25.26 -9.05 -1.48
CA ARG A 214 -24.91 -10.22 -2.30
C ARG A 214 -26.02 -11.26 -2.27
N ARG A 215 -26.46 -11.70 -3.45
CA ARG A 215 -27.42 -12.79 -3.62
C ARG A 215 -27.03 -13.70 -4.80
N PRO A 216 -27.42 -14.96 -4.77
CA PRO A 216 -27.19 -15.86 -5.89
C PRO A 216 -28.04 -15.43 -7.11
N VAL A 217 -27.42 -15.29 -8.26
CA VAL A 217 -28.06 -14.87 -9.53
C VAL A 217 -27.48 -15.65 -10.69
N ALA A 218 -28.31 -16.03 -11.64
CA ALA A 218 -27.82 -16.66 -12.88
C ALA A 218 -27.09 -15.64 -13.76
N ALA A 219 -25.92 -16.05 -14.30
CA ALA A 219 -25.14 -15.21 -15.19
C ALA A 219 -25.92 -14.78 -16.46
N GLY A 220 -26.85 -15.62 -16.92
CA GLY A 220 -27.74 -15.31 -18.03
C GLY A 220 -28.66 -14.13 -17.76
N ASP A 221 -29.22 -14.05 -16.55
CA ASP A 221 -30.10 -12.95 -16.18
C ASP A 221 -29.35 -11.61 -16.13
N LEU A 222 -28.11 -11.62 -15.61
CA LEU A 222 -27.23 -10.44 -15.59
C LEU A 222 -26.90 -9.96 -17.02
N GLY A 223 -26.53 -10.89 -17.91
CA GLY A 223 -26.24 -10.58 -19.30
C GLY A 223 -27.44 -10.04 -20.07
N ALA A 224 -28.60 -10.68 -19.92
CA ALA A 224 -29.85 -10.25 -20.57
C ALA A 224 -30.31 -8.87 -20.09
N ALA A 225 -30.28 -8.62 -18.79
CA ALA A 225 -30.63 -7.32 -18.21
C ALA A 225 -29.67 -6.20 -18.69
N ALA A 226 -28.39 -6.48 -18.76
CA ALA A 226 -27.38 -5.53 -19.22
C ALA A 226 -27.57 -5.17 -20.70
N VAL A 227 -27.80 -6.17 -21.58
CA VAL A 227 -28.10 -5.93 -22.99
C VAL A 227 -29.38 -5.13 -23.17
N ALA A 228 -30.45 -5.45 -22.44
CA ALA A 228 -31.70 -4.70 -22.48
C ALA A 228 -31.50 -3.21 -22.10
N GLY A 229 -30.62 -2.94 -21.13
CA GLY A 229 -30.30 -1.58 -20.67
C GLY A 229 -29.55 -0.73 -21.69
N VAL A 230 -28.82 -1.33 -22.65
CA VAL A 230 -28.02 -0.60 -23.65
C VAL A 230 -28.67 -0.59 -25.04
N GLN A 231 -29.73 -1.38 -25.27
CA GLN A 231 -30.32 -1.64 -26.59
C GLN A 231 -30.72 -0.36 -27.36
N ALA A 232 -31.34 0.60 -26.68
CA ALA A 232 -31.75 1.87 -27.31
C ALA A 232 -30.52 2.64 -27.82
N ARG A 233 -29.51 2.78 -27.00
CA ARG A 233 -28.27 3.48 -27.36
C ARG A 233 -27.48 2.75 -28.45
N ALA A 234 -27.44 1.42 -28.41
CA ALA A 234 -26.83 0.61 -29.44
C ALA A 234 -27.50 0.83 -30.80
N ALA A 235 -28.84 0.85 -30.82
CA ALA A 235 -29.63 1.13 -32.01
C ALA A 235 -29.39 2.54 -32.58
N GLU A 236 -29.28 3.56 -31.71
CA GLU A 236 -28.93 4.94 -32.11
C GLU A 236 -27.55 5.02 -32.77
N ASN A 237 -26.56 4.19 -32.31
CA ASN A 237 -25.22 4.11 -32.88
C ASN A 237 -25.14 3.09 -34.06
N GLY A 238 -26.22 2.39 -34.37
CA GLY A 238 -26.23 1.38 -35.43
C GLY A 238 -25.39 0.13 -35.11
N VAL A 239 -25.22 -0.21 -33.82
CA VAL A 239 -24.43 -1.35 -33.32
C VAL A 239 -25.38 -2.46 -32.88
N GLU A 240 -25.09 -3.70 -33.28
CA GLU A 240 -25.83 -4.87 -32.84
C GLU A 240 -25.29 -5.38 -31.51
N VAL A 241 -26.17 -5.55 -30.49
CA VAL A 241 -25.78 -6.04 -29.16
C VAL A 241 -26.65 -7.25 -28.80
N GLU A 242 -26.00 -8.34 -28.41
CA GLU A 242 -26.68 -9.57 -28.01
C GLU A 242 -26.01 -10.24 -26.79
N ALA A 243 -26.79 -11.07 -26.09
CA ALA A 243 -26.30 -11.93 -25.01
C ALA A 243 -26.35 -13.41 -25.43
N CYS A 244 -25.19 -14.05 -25.41
CA CYS A 244 -25.02 -15.48 -25.74
C CYS A 244 -24.46 -16.21 -24.50
N VAL A 245 -25.25 -16.32 -23.44
CA VAL A 245 -24.85 -16.96 -22.19
C VAL A 245 -25.32 -18.41 -22.17
N PRO A 246 -24.39 -19.40 -22.07
CA PRO A 246 -24.74 -20.81 -22.01
C PRO A 246 -25.57 -21.13 -20.76
N ALA A 247 -26.55 -22.03 -20.92
CA ALA A 247 -27.27 -22.60 -19.78
C ALA A 247 -26.35 -23.54 -18.98
N GLY A 248 -26.64 -23.66 -17.67
CA GLY A 248 -25.94 -24.62 -16.80
C GLY A 248 -24.69 -24.10 -16.11
N LEU A 249 -24.37 -22.81 -16.23
CA LEU A 249 -23.35 -22.19 -15.38
C LEU A 249 -23.84 -22.07 -13.92
N PRO A 250 -22.92 -22.19 -12.93
CA PRO A 250 -23.29 -22.01 -11.53
C PRO A 250 -23.78 -20.58 -11.28
N PRO A 251 -24.71 -20.36 -10.33
CA PRO A 251 -25.09 -19.01 -9.95
C PRO A 251 -23.91 -18.27 -9.32
N VAL A 252 -23.82 -16.97 -9.58
CA VAL A 252 -22.83 -16.07 -8.97
C VAL A 252 -23.43 -15.37 -7.76
N VAL A 253 -22.65 -15.20 -6.68
CA VAL A 253 -23.08 -14.52 -5.44
C VAL A 253 -22.62 -13.07 -5.47
N VAL A 254 -23.51 -12.19 -5.92
CA VAL A 254 -23.17 -10.80 -6.24
C VAL A 254 -24.27 -9.83 -5.84
N ASP A 255 -23.91 -8.58 -5.69
CA ASP A 255 -24.84 -7.44 -5.68
C ASP A 255 -25.22 -7.11 -7.13
N VAL A 256 -26.50 -7.34 -7.45
CA VAL A 256 -27.03 -7.26 -8.82
C VAL A 256 -26.93 -5.85 -9.38
N ASP A 257 -27.19 -4.83 -8.55
CA ASP A 257 -27.14 -3.44 -9.00
C ASP A 257 -25.70 -3.02 -9.33
N ARG A 258 -24.75 -3.46 -8.51
CA ARG A 258 -23.33 -3.18 -8.74
C ARG A 258 -22.75 -3.94 -9.93
N VAL A 259 -23.11 -5.20 -10.10
CA VAL A 259 -22.70 -5.94 -11.32
C VAL A 259 -23.42 -5.42 -12.55
N GLY A 260 -24.68 -4.99 -12.42
CA GLY A 260 -25.39 -4.26 -13.47
C GLY A 260 -24.64 -3.00 -13.91
N GLN A 261 -24.12 -2.22 -12.95
CA GLN A 261 -23.25 -1.05 -13.23
C GLN A 261 -21.94 -1.45 -13.95
N VAL A 262 -21.32 -2.56 -13.53
CA VAL A 262 -20.12 -3.11 -14.19
C VAL A 262 -20.39 -3.42 -15.65
N LEU A 263 -21.45 -4.19 -15.94
CA LEU A 263 -21.80 -4.60 -17.29
C LEU A 263 -22.25 -3.40 -18.14
N ALA A 264 -22.98 -2.46 -17.58
CA ALA A 264 -23.36 -1.22 -18.27
C ALA A 264 -22.13 -0.42 -18.70
N ASN A 265 -21.12 -0.28 -17.83
CA ASN A 265 -19.88 0.42 -18.19
C ASN A 265 -19.08 -0.31 -19.29
N LEU A 266 -19.03 -1.65 -19.25
CA LEU A 266 -18.38 -2.44 -20.30
C LEU A 266 -19.11 -2.32 -21.63
N LEU A 267 -20.45 -2.42 -21.63
CA LEU A 267 -21.27 -2.31 -22.82
C LEU A 267 -21.27 -0.89 -23.41
N ASP A 268 -21.36 0.13 -22.57
CA ASP A 268 -21.23 1.52 -23.00
C ASP A 268 -19.87 1.79 -23.67
N ASN A 269 -18.81 1.21 -23.14
CA ASN A 269 -17.49 1.29 -23.74
C ASN A 269 -17.44 0.57 -25.10
N ALA A 270 -17.93 -0.65 -25.17
CA ALA A 270 -17.97 -1.45 -26.40
C ALA A 270 -18.78 -0.75 -27.50
N VAL A 271 -20.03 -0.31 -27.22
CA VAL A 271 -20.88 0.39 -28.19
C VAL A 271 -20.24 1.69 -28.67
N ARG A 272 -19.53 2.40 -27.82
CA ARG A 272 -18.85 3.66 -28.18
C ARG A 272 -17.70 3.46 -29.16
N HIS A 273 -16.93 2.38 -29.00
CA HIS A 273 -15.72 2.09 -29.80
C HIS A 273 -15.97 1.13 -30.94
N THR A 274 -17.25 0.75 -31.15
CA THR A 274 -17.68 -0.07 -32.29
C THR A 274 -18.30 0.82 -33.38
N ALA A 275 -17.87 0.62 -34.62
CA ALA A 275 -18.40 1.36 -35.77
C ALA A 275 -19.84 0.95 -36.07
N PRO A 276 -20.64 1.81 -36.76
CA PRO A 276 -21.96 1.42 -37.22
C PRO A 276 -21.94 0.13 -38.04
N ARG A 277 -22.90 -0.77 -37.79
CA ARG A 277 -23.02 -2.15 -38.28
C ARG A 277 -22.05 -3.14 -37.65
N GLY A 278 -21.27 -2.73 -36.63
CA GLY A 278 -20.46 -3.64 -35.84
C GLY A 278 -21.31 -4.36 -34.78
N ARG A 279 -20.67 -5.28 -34.09
CA ARG A 279 -21.34 -6.21 -33.17
C ARG A 279 -20.64 -6.24 -31.81
N VAL A 280 -21.46 -6.27 -30.76
CA VAL A 280 -21.03 -6.46 -29.37
C VAL A 280 -21.75 -7.68 -28.81
N VAL A 281 -20.99 -8.62 -28.21
CA VAL A 281 -21.53 -9.88 -27.68
C VAL A 281 -21.19 -10.02 -26.22
N VAL A 282 -22.20 -10.24 -25.39
CA VAL A 282 -22.02 -10.64 -23.99
C VAL A 282 -22.03 -12.15 -23.91
N THR A 283 -20.94 -12.74 -23.40
CA THR A 283 -20.82 -14.18 -23.19
C THR A 283 -20.50 -14.50 -21.74
N ALA A 284 -20.69 -15.75 -21.33
CA ALA A 284 -20.23 -16.23 -20.04
C ALA A 284 -19.62 -17.63 -20.16
N GLU A 285 -18.65 -17.93 -19.31
CA GLU A 285 -17.97 -19.23 -19.22
C GLU A 285 -17.60 -19.56 -17.77
N ALA A 286 -17.39 -20.84 -17.50
CA ALA A 286 -16.88 -21.27 -16.19
C ALA A 286 -15.44 -20.78 -16.02
N ALA A 287 -15.11 -20.26 -14.83
CA ALA A 287 -13.81 -19.73 -14.47
C ALA A 287 -13.35 -20.29 -13.10
N PRO A 288 -12.05 -20.21 -12.77
CA PRO A 288 -11.53 -20.74 -11.50
C PRO A 288 -12.18 -20.16 -10.25
N LEU A 289 -12.63 -18.91 -10.29
CA LEU A 289 -13.33 -18.23 -9.20
C LEU A 289 -14.86 -18.47 -9.21
N GLY A 290 -15.42 -18.95 -10.31
CA GLY A 290 -16.86 -19.13 -10.51
C GLY A 290 -17.25 -18.95 -11.97
N VAL A 291 -17.71 -17.76 -12.35
CA VAL A 291 -18.14 -17.44 -13.72
C VAL A 291 -17.40 -16.23 -14.24
N ARG A 292 -16.92 -16.31 -15.47
CA ARG A 292 -16.42 -15.17 -16.26
C ARG A 292 -17.53 -14.65 -17.13
N LEU A 293 -17.90 -13.38 -16.94
CA LEU A 293 -18.69 -12.62 -17.90
C LEU A 293 -17.74 -11.84 -18.82
N ARG A 294 -18.00 -11.87 -20.12
CA ARG A 294 -17.15 -11.25 -21.14
C ARG A 294 -18.01 -10.41 -22.08
N VAL A 295 -17.48 -9.25 -22.44
CA VAL A 295 -18.03 -8.37 -23.46
C VAL A 295 -17.00 -8.29 -24.59
N ASP A 296 -17.35 -8.82 -25.75
CA ASP A 296 -16.54 -8.84 -26.95
C ASP A 296 -17.09 -7.81 -27.95
N ASP A 297 -16.24 -6.98 -28.51
CA ASP A 297 -16.56 -6.04 -29.60
C ASP A 297 -15.65 -6.26 -30.81
N ASP A 298 -16.14 -5.91 -31.98
CA ASP A 298 -15.39 -5.89 -33.23
C ASP A 298 -14.93 -4.47 -33.63
N GLY A 299 -14.77 -3.60 -32.62
CA GLY A 299 -14.48 -2.18 -32.78
C GLY A 299 -13.01 -1.86 -33.10
N GLU A 300 -12.61 -0.64 -32.68
CA GLU A 300 -11.30 -0.04 -33.00
C GLU A 300 -10.11 -0.84 -32.44
N GLY A 301 -10.33 -1.69 -31.42
CA GLY A 301 -9.27 -2.43 -30.75
C GLY A 301 -8.36 -1.53 -29.90
N ILE A 302 -7.40 -2.15 -29.21
CA ILE A 302 -6.51 -1.47 -28.26
C ILE A 302 -5.06 -1.80 -28.63
N ALA A 303 -4.22 -0.77 -28.79
CA ALA A 303 -2.79 -0.97 -29.02
C ALA A 303 -2.12 -1.57 -27.77
N PRO A 304 -1.12 -2.46 -27.91
CA PRO A 304 -0.52 -3.21 -26.81
C PRO A 304 -0.01 -2.34 -25.67
N GLU A 305 0.50 -1.15 -25.96
CA GLU A 305 0.99 -0.18 -24.97
C GLU A 305 -0.11 0.38 -24.06
N HIS A 306 -1.37 0.39 -24.52
CA HIS A 306 -2.50 0.91 -23.77
C HIS A 306 -3.20 -0.15 -22.90
N VAL A 307 -3.10 -1.44 -23.27
CA VAL A 307 -3.77 -2.55 -22.57
C VAL A 307 -3.50 -2.56 -21.04
N PRO A 308 -2.28 -2.36 -20.56
CA PRO A 308 -2.01 -2.34 -19.11
C PRO A 308 -2.70 -1.19 -18.36
N HIS A 309 -3.05 -0.11 -19.06
CA HIS A 309 -3.47 1.16 -18.49
C HIS A 309 -4.98 1.42 -18.58
N VAL A 310 -5.75 0.65 -19.37
CA VAL A 310 -7.18 0.95 -19.64
C VAL A 310 -8.07 0.97 -18.41
N PHE A 311 -7.68 0.30 -17.32
CA PHE A 311 -8.40 0.32 -16.03
C PHE A 311 -7.92 1.42 -15.08
N GLU A 312 -6.89 2.20 -15.48
CA GLU A 312 -6.48 3.37 -14.72
C GLU A 312 -7.54 4.47 -14.83
N ARG A 313 -7.72 5.23 -13.76
CA ARG A 313 -8.71 6.31 -13.74
C ARG A 313 -8.31 7.41 -14.69
N PHE A 314 -9.29 7.98 -15.38
CA PHE A 314 -9.12 9.07 -16.36
C PHE A 314 -8.18 8.72 -17.53
N TYR A 315 -7.76 7.45 -17.62
CA TYR A 315 -6.93 7.02 -18.74
C TYR A 315 -7.75 6.97 -20.04
N ARG A 316 -7.16 7.50 -21.10
CA ARG A 316 -7.79 7.58 -22.43
C ARG A 316 -6.70 7.43 -23.50
N VAL A 317 -6.97 6.62 -24.50
CA VAL A 317 -6.01 6.32 -25.60
C VAL A 317 -5.81 7.55 -26.49
N ASP A 318 -6.86 8.34 -26.74
CA ASP A 318 -6.81 9.50 -27.64
C ASP A 318 -7.59 10.68 -27.07
N THR A 319 -6.90 11.71 -26.56
CA THR A 319 -7.48 12.87 -25.91
C THR A 319 -8.24 13.81 -26.86
N ALA A 320 -8.00 13.73 -28.18
CA ALA A 320 -8.59 14.63 -29.16
C ALA A 320 -9.89 14.10 -29.77
N ARG A 321 -9.97 12.82 -30.17
CA ARG A 321 -11.16 12.18 -30.74
C ARG A 321 -12.23 11.87 -29.70
N ASP A 322 -11.83 11.45 -28.54
CA ASP A 322 -12.72 11.05 -27.44
C ASP A 322 -13.50 12.22 -26.80
N ARG A 323 -13.02 13.46 -26.93
CA ARG A 323 -13.75 14.64 -26.40
C ARG A 323 -15.13 14.80 -27.05
N SER A 324 -15.30 14.41 -28.30
CA SER A 324 -16.57 14.45 -29.02
C SER A 324 -17.55 13.32 -28.60
N HIS A 325 -17.04 12.19 -28.08
CA HIS A 325 -17.82 11.03 -27.70
C HIS A 325 -18.09 10.88 -26.19
N GLY A 326 -17.63 11.81 -25.35
CA GLY A 326 -18.18 12.07 -24.01
C GLY A 326 -17.80 11.06 -22.89
N GLY A 327 -16.72 10.30 -22.98
CA GLY A 327 -16.28 9.39 -21.90
C GLY A 327 -15.55 10.13 -20.76
N SER A 328 -15.84 9.78 -19.48
CA SER A 328 -15.17 10.32 -18.30
C SER A 328 -13.79 9.68 -18.03
N GLY A 329 -13.48 8.54 -18.65
CA GLY A 329 -12.29 7.75 -18.32
C GLY A 329 -12.35 7.05 -16.95
N ILE A 330 -13.50 7.09 -16.28
CA ILE A 330 -13.70 6.45 -14.96
C ILE A 330 -14.42 5.11 -15.09
N GLY A 331 -15.22 4.89 -16.12
CA GLY A 331 -16.10 3.72 -16.23
C GLY A 331 -15.35 2.38 -16.08
N LEU A 332 -14.21 2.21 -16.72
CA LEU A 332 -13.39 0.99 -16.58
C LEU A 332 -12.72 0.87 -15.19
N ALA A 333 -12.37 1.99 -14.56
CA ALA A 333 -11.89 1.97 -13.17
C ALA A 333 -13.00 1.55 -12.20
N VAL A 334 -14.26 1.97 -12.44
CA VAL A 334 -15.43 1.47 -11.69
C VAL A 334 -15.63 -0.03 -11.89
N VAL A 335 -15.49 -0.53 -13.13
CA VAL A 335 -15.54 -1.98 -13.43
C VAL A 335 -14.54 -2.73 -12.56
N LYS A 336 -13.28 -2.31 -12.54
CA LYS A 336 -12.24 -2.94 -11.74
C LYS A 336 -12.56 -2.88 -10.24
N ALA A 337 -12.85 -1.70 -9.71
CA ALA A 337 -13.10 -1.48 -8.29
C ALA A 337 -14.31 -2.30 -7.77
N LEU A 338 -15.42 -2.29 -8.49
CA LEU A 338 -16.61 -3.05 -8.11
C LEU A 338 -16.40 -4.56 -8.23
N THR A 339 -15.69 -5.02 -9.26
CA THR A 339 -15.36 -6.44 -9.43
C THR A 339 -14.45 -6.93 -8.30
N GLU A 340 -13.41 -6.18 -7.95
CA GLU A 340 -12.50 -6.49 -6.84
C GLU A 340 -13.22 -6.46 -5.48
N ALA A 341 -14.17 -5.53 -5.27
CA ALA A 341 -15.01 -5.51 -4.07
C ALA A 341 -15.86 -6.78 -3.92
N HIS A 342 -16.25 -7.43 -5.02
CA HIS A 342 -16.93 -8.73 -5.01
C HIS A 342 -15.96 -9.91 -4.77
N GLY A 343 -14.64 -9.67 -4.68
CA GLY A 343 -13.62 -10.72 -4.61
C GLY A 343 -13.29 -11.32 -5.99
N GLY A 344 -13.70 -10.66 -7.06
CA GLY A 344 -13.48 -11.03 -8.45
C GLY A 344 -12.21 -10.40 -9.05
N ARG A 345 -12.08 -10.53 -10.38
CA ARG A 345 -11.01 -9.91 -11.17
C ARG A 345 -11.56 -9.37 -12.48
N ALA A 346 -11.08 -8.24 -12.93
CA ALA A 346 -11.36 -7.68 -14.24
C ALA A 346 -10.11 -7.72 -15.14
N GLY A 347 -10.31 -7.86 -16.43
CA GLY A 347 -9.23 -7.83 -17.40
C GLY A 347 -9.70 -7.53 -18.81
N VAL A 348 -8.73 -7.37 -19.70
CA VAL A 348 -8.94 -7.04 -21.11
C VAL A 348 -7.91 -7.75 -21.98
N SER A 349 -8.28 -8.08 -23.19
CA SER A 349 -7.39 -8.50 -24.27
C SER A 349 -7.83 -7.86 -25.57
N SER A 350 -6.88 -7.51 -26.43
CA SER A 350 -7.10 -7.06 -27.80
C SER A 350 -5.94 -7.54 -28.67
N ASP A 351 -6.25 -7.95 -29.89
CA ASP A 351 -5.26 -8.39 -30.87
C ASP A 351 -4.64 -7.19 -31.64
N GLY A 352 -4.90 -5.97 -31.15
CA GLY A 352 -4.37 -4.71 -31.69
C GLY A 352 -5.43 -3.84 -32.38
N PRO A 353 -5.03 -2.67 -32.92
CA PRO A 353 -5.94 -1.74 -33.58
C PRO A 353 -6.70 -2.40 -34.73
N GLY A 354 -8.02 -2.13 -34.80
CA GLY A 354 -8.93 -2.68 -35.82
C GLY A 354 -9.30 -4.15 -35.60
N ARG A 355 -8.98 -4.74 -34.46
CA ARG A 355 -9.25 -6.15 -34.13
C ARG A 355 -10.26 -6.33 -33.01
N GLY A 356 -10.92 -5.25 -32.58
CA GLY A 356 -11.81 -5.25 -31.43
C GLY A 356 -11.13 -5.47 -30.10
N ALA A 357 -11.92 -5.55 -29.05
CA ALA A 357 -11.46 -5.82 -27.69
C ALA A 357 -12.37 -6.83 -26.98
N ARG A 358 -11.82 -7.49 -25.96
CA ARG A 358 -12.50 -8.45 -25.09
C ARG A 358 -12.29 -8.06 -23.65
N PHE A 359 -13.29 -7.48 -23.06
CA PHE A 359 -13.31 -7.16 -21.63
C PHE A 359 -13.97 -8.28 -20.87
N TRP A 360 -13.44 -8.63 -19.69
CA TRP A 360 -14.01 -9.70 -18.87
C TRP A 360 -13.96 -9.37 -17.39
N VAL A 361 -14.90 -9.96 -16.64
CA VAL A 361 -14.95 -9.94 -15.19
C VAL A 361 -15.19 -11.35 -14.67
N ASP A 362 -14.35 -11.81 -13.74
CA ASP A 362 -14.53 -13.07 -13.01
C ASP A 362 -15.32 -12.78 -11.73
N LEU A 363 -16.41 -13.46 -11.52
CA LEU A 363 -17.29 -13.31 -10.36
C LEU A 363 -17.31 -14.61 -9.55
N PRO A 364 -17.34 -14.54 -8.20
CA PRO A 364 -17.39 -15.71 -7.36
C PRO A 364 -18.74 -16.43 -7.52
N ALA A 365 -18.70 -17.76 -7.66
CA ALA A 365 -19.87 -18.61 -7.62
C ALA A 365 -20.23 -19.00 -6.18
N ASP A 366 -21.47 -19.39 -5.96
CA ASP A 366 -21.91 -20.08 -4.76
C ASP A 366 -21.19 -21.45 -4.72
N ARG A 367 -20.47 -21.74 -3.62
CA ARG A 367 -19.73 -22.99 -3.43
C ARG A 367 -20.57 -24.00 -2.70
#